data_b135a9721a28b1b9c69835b645261d25
#
_entry.id   b135a9721a28b1b9c69835b645261d25
#
_cell.length_a   1.000
_cell.length_b   1.000
_cell.length_c   1.000
_cell.angle_alpha   90.00
_cell.angle_beta   90.00
_cell.angle_gamma   90.00
#
_symmetry.space_group_name_H-M   'P 1'
#
loop_
_entity.id
_entity.type
_entity.pdbx_description
1 polymer ?
#
loop_
_entity_poly.entity_id
_entity_poly.type
_entity_poly.pdbx_seq_one_letter_code
_entity_poly.pdbx_strand_id
1 'polypeptide(L)'
;MEIRNIEILHATIPLKEPYILSFARIIEIDSIVVRITLENGGVGYSEAVPLLGYSNETKETIIENSIKVIKLIHKLDTSELESFLDEIIPNASFVISAFITAKEMALKQFSIEKEITLPLVSSLSSQGDIYKSIIDAHSICRKGYKTIKLKAGRKVIDDVNIVHALLDELPSNINLRIDINQGYTMSEAVQLLEVLNHPRSKIIEIIEQPFDSKDWKGFRQLTTNYPEAPLMLDESIIRDSDVVRAKDVGAKFIKLKLMKHKGLRGLIELGKQANKLGMKVIMGNGVASSIGNLIEASIFSHYDIFYGASESNGFNRLKVNTLQKNISIKNGNMIWRSSKIDSTPEINTSVFQIIFSLIK
;
A
#
# COMPACT_ATOMS: atom_id res chain seq x y z
N MET A 1 20.31 20.29 -7.34
CA MET A 1 21.17 19.29 -8.06
C MET A 1 20.48 18.95 -9.38
N GLU A 2 21.25 18.91 -10.48
CA GLU A 2 20.68 18.72 -11.82
C GLU A 2 20.41 17.25 -12.16
N ILE A 3 19.33 17.04 -12.90
CA ILE A 3 18.95 15.74 -13.44
C ILE A 3 19.70 15.55 -14.78
N ARG A 4 20.44 14.45 -14.89
CA ARG A 4 21.16 14.02 -16.09
C ARG A 4 20.28 13.24 -17.06
N ASN A 5 19.50 12.31 -16.54
CA ASN A 5 18.64 11.45 -17.36
C ASN A 5 17.37 11.07 -16.62
N ILE A 6 16.26 10.97 -17.36
CA ILE A 6 15.02 10.36 -16.88
C ILE A 6 14.56 9.34 -17.90
N GLU A 7 14.22 8.16 -17.42
CA GLU A 7 13.68 7.08 -18.25
C GLU A 7 12.34 6.61 -17.68
N ILE A 8 11.43 6.33 -18.60
CA ILE A 8 10.17 5.63 -18.28
C ILE A 8 10.25 4.23 -18.85
N LEU A 9 10.13 3.27 -17.95
CA LEU A 9 10.10 1.86 -18.28
C LEU A 9 8.70 1.32 -18.02
N HIS A 10 8.25 0.37 -18.82
CA HIS A 10 6.96 -0.27 -18.66
C HIS A 10 7.08 -1.79 -18.77
N ALA A 11 6.32 -2.49 -17.96
CA ALA A 11 6.11 -3.92 -18.04
C ALA A 11 4.67 -4.28 -17.68
N THR A 12 4.04 -5.15 -18.46
CA THR A 12 2.81 -5.85 -18.10
C THR A 12 3.19 -7.18 -17.47
N ILE A 13 2.83 -7.40 -16.21
CA ILE A 13 3.31 -8.52 -15.40
C ILE A 13 2.12 -9.39 -14.99
N PRO A 14 2.04 -10.66 -15.46
CA PRO A 14 0.96 -11.56 -15.09
C PRO A 14 1.02 -11.94 -13.61
N LEU A 15 -0.16 -12.10 -13.00
CA LEU A 15 -0.30 -12.68 -11.67
C LEU A 15 -0.29 -14.21 -11.72
N LYS A 16 0.18 -14.85 -10.66
CA LYS A 16 0.13 -16.31 -10.46
C LYS A 16 -1.31 -16.81 -10.42
N GLU A 17 -2.16 -16.04 -9.74
CA GLU A 17 -3.60 -16.28 -9.60
C GLU A 17 -4.34 -14.94 -9.70
N PRO A 18 -5.59 -14.92 -10.20
CA PRO A 18 -6.38 -13.70 -10.23
C PRO A 18 -6.55 -13.09 -8.85
N TYR A 19 -6.34 -11.79 -8.73
CA TYR A 19 -6.60 -11.03 -7.51
C TYR A 19 -7.99 -10.43 -7.56
N ILE A 20 -8.87 -10.91 -6.68
CA ILE A 20 -10.28 -10.51 -6.64
C ILE A 20 -10.46 -9.40 -5.61
N LEU A 21 -10.86 -8.24 -6.08
CA LEU A 21 -11.33 -7.11 -5.28
C LEU A 21 -12.86 -7.06 -5.31
N SER A 22 -13.48 -6.24 -4.46
CA SER A 22 -14.94 -6.03 -4.45
C SER A 22 -15.45 -5.50 -5.80
N PHE A 23 -14.63 -4.74 -6.52
CA PHE A 23 -14.98 -4.00 -7.74
C PHE A 23 -14.19 -4.44 -8.99
N ALA A 24 -13.18 -5.32 -8.87
CA ALA A 24 -12.34 -5.72 -10.01
C ALA A 24 -11.74 -7.12 -9.85
N ARG A 25 -11.46 -7.74 -11.00
CA ARG A 25 -10.65 -8.97 -11.11
C ARG A 25 -9.37 -8.65 -11.87
N ILE A 26 -8.24 -8.69 -11.19
CA ILE A 26 -6.93 -8.37 -11.74
C ILE A 26 -6.21 -9.66 -12.07
N ILE A 27 -5.74 -9.81 -13.30
CA ILE A 27 -4.98 -10.98 -13.78
C ILE A 27 -3.52 -10.64 -14.10
N GLU A 28 -3.24 -9.36 -14.28
CA GLU A 28 -1.91 -8.79 -14.56
C GLU A 28 -1.85 -7.37 -14.01
N ILE A 29 -0.65 -6.84 -13.85
CA ILE A 29 -0.41 -5.44 -13.49
C ILE A 29 0.47 -4.76 -14.53
N ASP A 30 0.22 -3.47 -14.77
CA ASP A 30 1.11 -2.61 -15.52
C ASP A 30 2.01 -1.85 -14.54
N SER A 31 3.31 -2.15 -14.53
CA SER A 31 4.30 -1.41 -13.74
C SER A 31 4.98 -0.37 -14.62
N ILE A 32 4.74 0.90 -14.35
CA ILE A 32 5.38 2.03 -15.04
C ILE A 32 6.44 2.59 -14.09
N VAL A 33 7.72 2.40 -14.44
CA VAL A 33 8.85 2.79 -13.59
C VAL A 33 9.44 4.10 -14.10
N VAL A 34 9.58 5.05 -13.19
CA VAL A 34 10.37 6.28 -13.38
C VAL A 34 11.77 6.01 -12.84
N ARG A 35 12.80 6.16 -13.67
CA ARG A 35 14.21 6.10 -13.28
C ARG A 35 14.87 7.45 -13.49
N ILE A 36 15.44 8.02 -12.45
CA ILE A 36 16.14 9.32 -12.47
C ILE A 36 17.62 9.07 -12.20
N THR A 37 18.47 9.65 -13.05
CA THR A 37 19.92 9.71 -12.86
C THR A 37 20.34 11.16 -12.73
N LEU A 38 21.10 11.48 -11.68
CA LEU A 38 21.64 12.82 -11.40
C LEU A 38 23.02 12.99 -11.99
N GLU A 39 23.48 14.25 -12.18
CA GLU A 39 24.80 14.57 -12.69
C GLU A 39 25.95 13.99 -11.82
N ASN A 40 25.74 13.86 -10.53
CA ASN A 40 26.72 13.24 -9.62
C ASN A 40 26.73 11.70 -9.65
N GLY A 41 25.95 11.09 -10.55
CA GLY A 41 25.83 9.63 -10.67
C GLY A 41 24.83 8.98 -9.72
N GLY A 42 24.11 9.74 -8.91
CA GLY A 42 23.02 9.21 -8.08
C GLY A 42 21.90 8.66 -8.96
N VAL A 43 21.43 7.44 -8.66
CA VAL A 43 20.33 6.79 -9.37
C VAL A 43 19.22 6.44 -8.41
N GLY A 44 18.00 6.77 -8.79
CA GLY A 44 16.82 6.34 -8.07
C GLY A 44 15.68 5.94 -9.01
N TYR A 45 14.77 5.13 -8.50
CA TYR A 45 13.60 4.72 -9.25
C TYR A 45 12.41 4.49 -8.32
N SER A 46 11.24 4.58 -8.89
CA SER A 46 9.98 4.19 -8.26
C SER A 46 8.99 3.80 -9.33
N GLU A 47 7.85 3.24 -8.93
CA GLU A 47 6.83 2.81 -9.87
C GLU A 47 5.48 3.44 -9.60
N ALA A 48 4.70 3.61 -10.65
CA ALA A 48 3.27 3.84 -10.64
C ALA A 48 2.57 2.60 -11.20
N VAL A 49 1.66 2.02 -10.44
CA VAL A 49 0.86 0.87 -10.87
C VAL A 49 -0.60 1.28 -10.86
N PRO A 50 -1.27 1.41 -12.02
CA PRO A 50 -2.66 1.83 -12.07
C PRO A 50 -3.54 0.82 -11.34
N LEU A 51 -4.45 1.34 -10.52
CA LEU A 51 -5.42 0.52 -9.80
C LEU A 51 -6.76 1.26 -9.77
N LEU A 52 -7.69 0.80 -10.60
CA LEU A 52 -9.06 1.31 -10.64
C LEU A 52 -9.70 1.25 -9.25
N GLY A 53 -10.44 2.31 -8.89
CA GLY A 53 -11.08 2.44 -7.57
C GLY A 53 -10.21 3.13 -6.50
N TYR A 54 -8.89 3.23 -6.71
CA TYR A 54 -7.99 4.01 -5.85
C TYR A 54 -7.55 5.32 -6.50
N SER A 55 -7.49 5.34 -7.82
CA SER A 55 -7.14 6.52 -8.62
C SER A 55 -7.88 6.43 -9.95
N ASN A 56 -8.09 7.58 -10.59
CA ASN A 56 -8.58 7.65 -11.97
C ASN A 56 -7.44 7.49 -12.99
N GLU A 57 -6.22 7.22 -12.54
CA GLU A 57 -5.07 7.05 -13.40
C GLU A 57 -5.08 5.66 -14.03
N THR A 58 -5.11 5.62 -15.37
CA THR A 58 -4.94 4.40 -16.18
C THR A 58 -3.49 4.25 -16.61
N LYS A 59 -3.12 3.10 -17.18
CA LYS A 59 -1.80 2.91 -17.78
C LYS A 59 -1.47 4.02 -18.79
N GLU A 60 -2.42 4.32 -19.67
CA GLU A 60 -2.27 5.32 -20.72
C GLU A 60 -2.02 6.70 -20.13
N THR A 61 -2.85 7.13 -19.17
CA THR A 61 -2.71 8.45 -18.53
C THR A 61 -1.43 8.56 -17.68
N ILE A 62 -0.99 7.49 -17.03
CA ILE A 62 0.29 7.45 -16.31
C ILE A 62 1.45 7.65 -17.30
N ILE A 63 1.45 6.95 -18.43
CA ILE A 63 2.49 7.06 -19.46
C ILE A 63 2.47 8.45 -20.08
N GLU A 64 1.30 8.95 -20.49
CA GLU A 64 1.14 10.28 -21.08
C GLU A 64 1.62 11.40 -20.16
N ASN A 65 1.19 11.37 -18.89
CA ASN A 65 1.62 12.34 -17.90
C ASN A 65 3.14 12.25 -17.64
N SER A 66 3.69 11.04 -17.55
CA SER A 66 5.14 10.86 -17.38
C SER A 66 5.94 11.44 -18.54
N ILE A 67 5.52 11.19 -19.78
CA ILE A 67 6.16 11.75 -20.98
C ILE A 67 6.00 13.27 -21.03
N LYS A 68 4.81 13.80 -20.67
CA LYS A 68 4.56 15.24 -20.58
C LYS A 68 5.53 15.91 -19.61
N VAL A 69 5.68 15.35 -18.40
CA VAL A 69 6.62 15.84 -17.40
C VAL A 69 8.03 15.87 -17.95
N ILE A 70 8.52 14.78 -18.56
CA ILE A 70 9.88 14.70 -19.07
C ILE A 70 10.13 15.70 -20.19
N LYS A 71 9.17 15.88 -21.11
CA LYS A 71 9.30 16.85 -22.22
C LYS A 71 9.40 18.30 -21.74
N LEU A 72 8.82 18.60 -20.58
CA LEU A 72 8.78 19.95 -20.01
C LEU A 72 9.88 20.21 -18.97
N ILE A 73 10.55 19.17 -18.48
CA ILE A 73 11.53 19.24 -17.39
C ILE A 73 12.90 19.78 -17.83
N HIS A 74 12.93 20.70 -18.79
CA HIS A 74 14.17 21.29 -19.28
C HIS A 74 14.87 22.11 -18.19
N LYS A 75 16.07 21.66 -17.73
CA LYS A 75 16.95 22.35 -16.77
C LYS A 75 16.36 22.56 -15.36
N LEU A 76 15.43 21.71 -14.93
CA LEU A 76 14.85 21.82 -13.61
C LEU A 76 15.85 21.34 -12.54
N ASP A 77 16.00 22.11 -11.47
CA ASP A 77 16.67 21.64 -10.25
C ASP A 77 15.75 20.66 -9.50
N THR A 78 16.33 19.67 -8.83
CA THR A 78 15.56 18.70 -8.04
C THR A 78 14.71 19.34 -6.94
N SER A 79 15.07 20.52 -6.45
CA SER A 79 14.28 21.27 -5.45
C SER A 79 12.96 21.79 -5.98
N GLU A 80 12.85 22.02 -7.29
CA GLU A 80 11.66 22.58 -7.94
C GLU A 80 10.71 21.48 -8.47
N LEU A 81 11.16 20.22 -8.48
CA LEU A 81 10.43 19.11 -9.11
C LEU A 81 9.01 18.94 -8.53
N GLU A 82 8.83 19.08 -7.23
CA GLU A 82 7.54 18.84 -6.58
C GLU A 82 6.50 19.89 -6.99
N SER A 83 6.86 21.19 -6.91
CA SER A 83 5.99 22.28 -7.33
C SER A 83 5.68 22.22 -8.84
N PHE A 84 6.68 21.85 -9.64
CA PHE A 84 6.50 21.65 -11.07
C PHE A 84 5.51 20.53 -11.39
N LEU A 85 5.60 19.38 -10.70
CA LEU A 85 4.66 18.26 -10.89
C LEU A 85 3.24 18.66 -10.49
N ASP A 86 3.08 19.35 -9.36
CA ASP A 86 1.77 19.82 -8.89
C ASP A 86 1.13 20.82 -9.89
N GLU A 87 1.91 21.63 -10.58
CA GLU A 87 1.43 22.56 -11.61
C GLU A 87 1.03 21.82 -12.89
N ILE A 88 1.88 20.92 -13.38
CA ILE A 88 1.71 20.30 -14.72
C ILE A 88 0.72 19.14 -14.71
N ILE A 89 0.66 18.36 -13.60
CA ILE A 89 -0.17 17.15 -13.49
C ILE A 89 -0.89 17.05 -12.12
N PRO A 90 -1.65 18.07 -11.68
CA PRO A 90 -2.13 18.21 -10.29
C PRO A 90 -2.98 17.06 -9.77
N ASN A 91 -3.57 16.23 -10.63
CA ASN A 91 -4.44 15.13 -10.25
C ASN A 91 -3.83 13.74 -10.47
N ALA A 92 -2.54 13.66 -10.80
CA ALA A 92 -1.82 12.42 -11.11
C ALA A 92 -0.97 11.97 -9.92
N SER A 93 -1.62 11.61 -8.81
CA SER A 93 -0.93 11.31 -7.54
C SER A 93 0.07 10.15 -7.65
N PHE A 94 -0.23 9.14 -8.47
CA PHE A 94 0.65 7.99 -8.66
C PHE A 94 1.91 8.39 -9.45
N VAL A 95 1.73 9.16 -10.53
CA VAL A 95 2.87 9.69 -11.30
C VAL A 95 3.71 10.63 -10.43
N ILE A 96 3.08 11.59 -9.73
CA ILE A 96 3.76 12.52 -8.84
C ILE A 96 4.59 11.75 -7.81
N SER A 97 3.98 10.77 -7.14
CA SER A 97 4.66 9.96 -6.13
C SER A 97 5.84 9.17 -6.71
N ALA A 98 5.70 8.61 -7.92
CA ALA A 98 6.76 7.88 -8.59
C ALA A 98 7.97 8.79 -8.90
N PHE A 99 7.75 9.98 -9.45
CA PHE A 99 8.83 10.94 -9.73
C PHE A 99 9.52 11.43 -8.45
N ILE A 100 8.74 11.80 -7.42
CA ILE A 100 9.30 12.30 -6.16
C ILE A 100 10.09 11.20 -5.46
N THR A 101 9.56 9.98 -5.33
CA THR A 101 10.26 8.87 -4.71
C THR A 101 11.54 8.49 -5.46
N ALA A 102 11.51 8.49 -6.80
CA ALA A 102 12.71 8.25 -7.61
C ALA A 102 13.77 9.34 -7.37
N LYS A 103 13.37 10.62 -7.29
CA LYS A 103 14.26 11.75 -6.94
C LYS A 103 14.85 11.57 -5.53
N GLU A 104 14.01 11.28 -4.54
CA GLU A 104 14.44 11.12 -3.15
C GLU A 104 15.46 9.98 -3.00
N MET A 105 15.26 8.86 -3.71
CA MET A 105 16.22 7.77 -3.78
C MET A 105 17.52 8.20 -4.48
N ALA A 106 17.44 8.89 -5.63
CA ALA A 106 18.62 9.38 -6.35
C ALA A 106 19.46 10.36 -5.52
N LEU A 107 18.81 11.17 -4.68
CA LEU A 107 19.43 12.09 -3.73
C LEU A 107 19.93 11.39 -2.45
N LYS A 108 19.75 10.08 -2.32
CA LYS A 108 20.07 9.31 -1.11
C LYS A 108 19.40 9.83 0.16
N GLN A 109 18.19 10.37 0.03
CA GLN A 109 17.36 10.78 1.18
C GLN A 109 16.83 9.56 1.94
N PHE A 110 16.78 8.43 1.29
CA PHE A 110 16.69 7.10 1.89
C PHE A 110 17.48 6.09 1.05
N SER A 111 17.81 4.97 1.66
CA SER A 111 18.48 3.85 0.99
C SER A 111 17.73 2.56 1.24
N ILE A 112 17.89 1.62 0.32
CA ILE A 112 17.40 0.26 0.56
C ILE A 112 18.38 -0.43 1.51
N GLU A 113 17.88 -0.82 2.68
CA GLU A 113 18.66 -1.51 3.69
C GLU A 113 19.27 -2.81 3.14
N LYS A 114 20.48 -3.14 3.61
CA LYS A 114 21.17 -4.36 3.23
C LYS A 114 20.39 -5.62 3.60
N GLU A 115 19.75 -5.60 4.75
CA GLU A 115 18.88 -6.67 5.24
C GLU A 115 17.57 -6.07 5.74
N ILE A 116 16.47 -6.64 5.27
CA ILE A 116 15.12 -6.30 5.74
C ILE A 116 14.44 -7.59 6.17
N THR A 117 13.87 -7.57 7.37
CA THR A 117 12.92 -8.56 7.84
C THR A 117 11.66 -7.83 8.26
N LEU A 118 10.59 -7.96 7.48
CA LEU A 118 9.35 -7.20 7.65
C LEU A 118 8.18 -8.15 7.84
N PRO A 119 7.42 -8.07 8.96
CA PRO A 119 6.22 -8.88 9.14
C PRO A 119 5.15 -8.48 8.11
N LEU A 120 4.58 -9.49 7.45
CA LEU A 120 3.59 -9.31 6.40
C LEU A 120 2.19 -9.72 6.86
N VAL A 121 1.20 -9.02 6.31
CA VAL A 121 -0.20 -9.44 6.32
C VAL A 121 -0.43 -10.49 5.25
N SER A 122 -1.16 -11.57 5.56
CA SER A 122 -1.70 -12.47 4.55
C SER A 122 -3.19 -12.24 4.35
N SER A 123 -3.63 -12.08 3.11
CA SER A 123 -5.06 -11.89 2.80
C SER A 123 -5.79 -13.21 2.74
N LEU A 124 -6.99 -13.21 3.31
CA LEU A 124 -7.97 -14.30 3.26
C LEU A 124 -9.16 -13.83 2.41
N SER A 125 -9.53 -14.61 1.41
CA SER A 125 -10.70 -14.35 0.56
C SER A 125 -11.61 -15.57 0.59
N SER A 126 -12.68 -15.48 1.37
CA SER A 126 -13.54 -16.62 1.66
C SER A 126 -14.74 -16.78 0.73
N GLN A 127 -15.12 -15.73 0.05
CA GLN A 127 -16.33 -15.70 -0.80
C GLN A 127 -17.60 -16.29 -0.12
N GLY A 128 -17.70 -16.21 1.21
CA GLY A 128 -18.84 -16.74 1.99
C GLY A 128 -18.70 -18.19 2.45
N ASP A 129 -17.63 -18.89 2.10
CA ASP A 129 -17.40 -20.27 2.54
C ASP A 129 -16.61 -20.32 3.88
N ILE A 130 -17.31 -20.66 4.95
CA ILE A 130 -16.74 -20.74 6.31
C ILE A 130 -15.64 -21.81 6.40
N TYR A 131 -15.90 -23.02 5.89
CA TYR A 131 -14.93 -24.14 5.97
C TYR A 131 -13.65 -23.80 5.22
N LYS A 132 -13.79 -23.27 4.01
CA LYS A 132 -12.65 -22.84 3.21
C LYS A 132 -11.88 -21.74 3.94
N SER A 133 -12.55 -20.79 4.57
CA SER A 133 -11.93 -19.71 5.33
C SER A 133 -11.08 -20.23 6.50
N ILE A 134 -11.58 -21.21 7.25
CA ILE A 134 -10.88 -21.85 8.35
C ILE A 134 -9.62 -22.58 7.84
N ILE A 135 -9.77 -23.40 6.78
CA ILE A 135 -8.66 -24.16 6.19
C ILE A 135 -7.56 -23.21 5.70
N ASP A 136 -7.95 -22.17 4.97
CA ASP A 136 -7.01 -21.17 4.43
C ASP A 136 -6.33 -20.39 5.58
N ALA A 137 -7.06 -19.98 6.62
CA ALA A 137 -6.52 -19.30 7.78
C ALA A 137 -5.50 -20.17 8.53
N HIS A 138 -5.78 -21.45 8.76
CA HIS A 138 -4.81 -22.38 9.33
C HIS A 138 -3.58 -22.59 8.43
N SER A 139 -3.77 -22.62 7.11
CA SER A 139 -2.66 -22.67 6.16
C SER A 139 -1.76 -21.43 6.28
N ILE A 140 -2.35 -20.24 6.40
CA ILE A 140 -1.64 -18.98 6.63
C ILE A 140 -0.85 -19.02 7.94
N CYS A 141 -1.47 -19.50 9.04
CA CYS A 141 -0.79 -19.66 10.32
C CYS A 141 0.41 -20.61 10.25
N ARG A 142 0.26 -21.76 9.54
CA ARG A 142 1.37 -22.72 9.34
C ARG A 142 2.53 -22.13 8.53
N LYS A 143 2.27 -21.17 7.65
CA LYS A 143 3.32 -20.42 6.93
C LYS A 143 3.99 -19.35 7.80
N GLY A 144 3.59 -19.22 9.07
CA GLY A 144 4.18 -18.34 10.08
C GLY A 144 3.65 -16.91 10.11
N TYR A 145 2.61 -16.57 9.32
CA TYR A 145 1.99 -15.26 9.41
C TYR A 145 1.32 -15.05 10.76
N LYS A 146 1.44 -13.83 11.28
CA LYS A 146 0.84 -13.40 12.55
C LYS A 146 -0.33 -12.43 12.38
N THR A 147 -0.54 -11.94 11.17
CA THR A 147 -1.66 -11.06 10.84
C THR A 147 -2.38 -11.58 9.60
N ILE A 148 -3.67 -11.81 9.73
CA ILE A 148 -4.57 -12.24 8.65
C ILE A 148 -5.54 -11.11 8.36
N LYS A 149 -5.74 -10.78 7.08
CA LYS A 149 -6.69 -9.77 6.62
C LYS A 149 -7.83 -10.46 5.86
N LEU A 150 -9.01 -10.50 6.48
CA LEU A 150 -10.24 -10.96 5.86
C LEU A 150 -10.80 -9.86 4.94
N LYS A 151 -11.05 -10.19 3.68
CA LYS A 151 -11.79 -9.33 2.75
C LYS A 151 -13.29 -9.59 2.91
N ALA A 152 -13.99 -8.60 3.49
CA ALA A 152 -15.41 -8.56 3.78
C ALA A 152 -16.15 -7.54 2.88
N GLY A 153 -17.35 -7.09 3.27
CA GLY A 153 -18.06 -5.98 2.63
C GLY A 153 -19.00 -6.37 1.50
N ARG A 154 -19.32 -7.66 1.35
CA ARG A 154 -20.27 -8.12 0.32
C ARG A 154 -21.63 -8.49 0.91
N LYS A 155 -21.65 -9.31 1.94
CA LYS A 155 -22.85 -9.79 2.60
C LYS A 155 -22.56 -9.96 4.08
N VAL A 156 -23.06 -9.03 4.87
CA VAL A 156 -22.70 -8.90 6.30
C VAL A 156 -22.93 -10.19 7.09
N ILE A 157 -24.02 -10.91 6.84
CA ILE A 157 -24.31 -12.14 7.58
C ILE A 157 -23.26 -13.24 7.35
N ASP A 158 -22.77 -13.37 6.11
CA ASP A 158 -21.72 -14.33 5.77
C ASP A 158 -20.38 -13.88 6.40
N ASP A 159 -20.09 -12.59 6.34
CA ASP A 159 -18.88 -12.01 6.93
C ASP A 159 -18.86 -12.17 8.45
N VAL A 160 -19.97 -11.90 9.15
CA VAL A 160 -20.12 -12.13 10.61
C VAL A 160 -19.91 -13.59 10.96
N ASN A 161 -20.54 -14.52 10.24
CA ASN A 161 -20.38 -15.95 10.49
C ASN A 161 -18.92 -16.42 10.32
N ILE A 162 -18.23 -15.90 9.28
CA ILE A 162 -16.82 -16.21 9.06
C ILE A 162 -15.96 -15.64 10.18
N VAL A 163 -16.20 -14.39 10.60
CA VAL A 163 -15.46 -13.78 11.71
C VAL A 163 -15.63 -14.58 12.99
N HIS A 164 -16.86 -14.99 13.35
CA HIS A 164 -17.09 -15.85 14.51
C HIS A 164 -16.31 -17.15 14.42
N ALA A 165 -16.38 -17.86 13.28
CA ALA A 165 -15.64 -19.09 13.08
C ALA A 165 -14.11 -18.88 13.18
N LEU A 166 -13.58 -17.80 12.65
CA LEU A 166 -12.16 -17.44 12.78
C LEU A 166 -11.79 -17.09 14.22
N LEU A 167 -12.68 -16.42 14.98
CA LEU A 167 -12.46 -16.13 16.38
C LEU A 167 -12.38 -17.42 17.22
N ASP A 168 -13.19 -18.42 16.90
CA ASP A 168 -13.18 -19.71 17.59
C ASP A 168 -11.92 -20.53 17.28
N GLU A 169 -11.46 -20.53 16.05
CA GLU A 169 -10.44 -21.44 15.53
C GLU A 169 -9.01 -20.89 15.58
N LEU A 170 -8.83 -19.55 15.44
CA LEU A 170 -7.49 -18.99 15.35
C LEU A 170 -6.76 -18.98 16.69
N PRO A 171 -5.43 -19.22 16.73
CA PRO A 171 -4.62 -19.03 17.91
C PRO A 171 -4.69 -17.59 18.46
N SER A 172 -4.60 -17.42 19.77
CA SER A 172 -4.71 -16.09 20.44
C SER A 172 -3.59 -15.11 20.10
N ASN A 173 -2.50 -15.59 19.50
CA ASN A 173 -1.36 -14.77 19.06
C ASN A 173 -1.45 -14.37 17.58
N ILE A 174 -2.61 -14.54 16.94
CA ILE A 174 -2.90 -14.07 15.59
C ILE A 174 -3.71 -12.78 15.68
N ASN A 175 -3.36 -11.80 14.85
CA ASN A 175 -4.14 -10.58 14.65
C ASN A 175 -5.08 -10.75 13.44
N LEU A 176 -6.34 -10.40 13.61
CA LEU A 176 -7.34 -10.40 12.54
C LEU A 176 -7.66 -8.95 12.15
N ARG A 177 -7.45 -8.61 10.89
CA ARG A 177 -7.93 -7.37 10.26
C ARG A 177 -9.12 -7.70 9.38
N ILE A 178 -10.18 -6.89 9.43
CA ILE A 178 -11.40 -7.05 8.63
C ILE A 178 -11.51 -5.85 7.72
N ASP A 179 -11.37 -6.07 6.41
CA ASP A 179 -11.41 -5.01 5.40
C ASP A 179 -12.73 -5.06 4.65
N ILE A 180 -13.54 -4.05 4.85
CA ILE A 180 -14.89 -3.94 4.31
C ILE A 180 -14.89 -3.25 2.94
N ASN A 181 -13.82 -2.51 2.61
CA ASN A 181 -13.66 -1.80 1.34
C ASN A 181 -14.93 -0.99 0.94
N GLN A 182 -15.47 -0.20 1.87
CA GLN A 182 -16.63 0.69 1.64
C GLN A 182 -17.97 -0.05 1.42
N GLY A 183 -18.04 -1.35 1.71
CA GLY A 183 -19.15 -2.21 1.25
C GLY A 183 -20.40 -2.17 2.12
N TYR A 184 -20.41 -1.50 3.28
CA TYR A 184 -21.51 -1.59 4.23
C TYR A 184 -22.33 -0.29 4.35
N THR A 185 -23.62 -0.49 4.64
CA THR A 185 -24.51 0.51 5.23
C THR A 185 -24.23 0.62 6.75
N MET A 186 -24.81 1.65 7.40
CA MET A 186 -24.71 1.80 8.86
C MET A 186 -25.25 0.58 9.61
N SER A 187 -26.39 0.03 9.21
CA SER A 187 -26.97 -1.15 9.87
C SER A 187 -26.08 -2.39 9.74
N GLU A 188 -25.47 -2.60 8.58
CA GLU A 188 -24.55 -3.72 8.36
C GLU A 188 -23.25 -3.55 9.15
N ALA A 189 -22.71 -2.33 9.23
CA ALA A 189 -21.54 -2.05 10.04
C ALA A 189 -21.81 -2.32 11.53
N VAL A 190 -22.97 -1.88 12.04
CA VAL A 190 -23.39 -2.18 13.43
C VAL A 190 -23.52 -3.69 13.64
N GLN A 191 -24.13 -4.41 12.70
CA GLN A 191 -24.26 -5.87 12.79
C GLN A 191 -22.87 -6.55 12.81
N LEU A 192 -21.91 -6.10 12.01
CA LEU A 192 -20.55 -6.62 12.08
C LEU A 192 -19.90 -6.33 13.44
N LEU A 193 -20.11 -5.13 14.01
CA LEU A 193 -19.48 -4.76 15.28
C LEU A 193 -19.95 -5.62 16.47
N GLU A 194 -21.06 -6.36 16.35
CA GLU A 194 -21.50 -7.32 17.37
C GLU A 194 -20.46 -8.42 17.62
N VAL A 195 -19.58 -8.71 16.64
CA VAL A 195 -18.46 -9.67 16.82
C VAL A 195 -17.49 -9.23 17.92
N LEU A 196 -17.48 -7.93 18.28
CA LEU A 196 -16.64 -7.42 19.38
C LEU A 196 -17.12 -7.90 20.77
N ASN A 197 -18.35 -8.41 20.88
CA ASN A 197 -18.86 -9.04 22.09
C ASN A 197 -18.35 -10.49 22.29
N HIS A 198 -17.69 -11.06 21.27
CA HIS A 198 -17.12 -12.40 21.36
C HIS A 198 -15.98 -12.46 22.40
N PRO A 199 -15.87 -13.51 23.24
CA PRO A 199 -14.83 -13.63 24.28
C PRO A 199 -13.40 -13.50 23.74
N ARG A 200 -13.20 -13.86 22.47
CA ARG A 200 -11.89 -13.81 21.79
C ARG A 200 -11.73 -12.62 20.84
N SER A 201 -12.61 -11.64 20.90
CA SER A 201 -12.58 -10.44 20.04
C SER A 201 -11.28 -9.63 20.14
N LYS A 202 -10.49 -9.81 21.20
CA LYS A 202 -9.18 -9.16 21.37
C LYS A 202 -8.19 -9.42 20.24
N ILE A 203 -8.39 -10.49 19.44
CA ILE A 203 -7.56 -10.73 18.25
C ILE A 203 -7.99 -9.88 17.05
N ILE A 204 -9.16 -9.24 17.08
CA ILE A 204 -9.56 -8.26 16.06
C ILE A 204 -8.71 -7.01 16.25
N GLU A 205 -7.72 -6.86 15.39
CA GLU A 205 -6.78 -5.75 15.44
C GLU A 205 -7.35 -4.49 14.78
N ILE A 206 -8.03 -4.63 13.65
CA ILE A 206 -8.51 -3.52 12.82
C ILE A 206 -9.81 -3.92 12.10
N ILE A 207 -10.76 -2.97 12.04
CA ILE A 207 -11.93 -3.00 11.15
C ILE A 207 -11.79 -1.79 10.22
N GLU A 208 -11.58 -2.07 8.91
CA GLU A 208 -11.13 -1.11 7.92
C GLU A 208 -12.28 -0.66 7.02
N GLN A 209 -12.38 0.65 6.82
CA GLN A 209 -13.21 1.39 5.85
C GLN A 209 -14.63 0.79 5.66
N PRO A 210 -15.50 0.90 6.66
CA PRO A 210 -16.84 0.31 6.60
C PRO A 210 -17.73 0.94 5.53
N PHE A 211 -17.62 2.28 5.33
CA PHE A 211 -18.50 3.07 4.48
C PHE A 211 -17.76 3.67 3.29
N ASP A 212 -18.53 4.23 2.33
CA ASP A 212 -18.01 5.07 1.25
C ASP A 212 -16.99 6.09 1.79
N SER A 213 -15.92 6.31 1.05
CA SER A 213 -14.80 7.15 1.45
C SER A 213 -15.18 8.61 1.75
N LYS A 214 -16.32 9.06 1.28
CA LYS A 214 -16.86 10.42 1.51
C LYS A 214 -17.84 10.49 2.70
N ASP A 215 -18.27 9.34 3.25
CA ASP A 215 -19.22 9.29 4.37
C ASP A 215 -18.55 9.47 5.73
N TRP A 216 -17.95 10.62 5.92
CA TRP A 216 -17.34 11.02 7.19
C TRP A 216 -18.37 11.16 8.32
N LYS A 217 -19.63 11.48 7.99
CA LYS A 217 -20.71 11.61 8.98
C LYS A 217 -21.11 10.23 9.53
N GLY A 218 -21.28 9.26 8.65
CA GLY A 218 -21.55 7.87 9.05
C GLY A 218 -20.40 7.32 9.89
N PHE A 219 -19.15 7.55 9.50
CA PHE A 219 -18.00 7.09 10.27
C PHE A 219 -17.97 7.72 11.68
N ARG A 220 -18.21 9.04 11.80
CA ARG A 220 -18.33 9.73 13.10
C ARG A 220 -19.44 9.14 13.98
N GLN A 221 -20.61 8.86 13.40
CA GLN A 221 -21.72 8.24 14.13
C GLN A 221 -21.33 6.86 14.64
N LEU A 222 -20.67 6.04 13.83
CA LEU A 222 -20.22 4.71 14.20
C LEU A 222 -19.20 4.77 15.35
N THR A 223 -18.18 5.64 15.27
CA THR A 223 -17.15 5.79 16.32
C THR A 223 -17.71 6.36 17.61
N THR A 224 -18.73 7.23 17.53
CA THR A 224 -19.41 7.77 18.71
C THR A 224 -20.19 6.69 19.45
N ASN A 225 -20.86 5.79 18.72
CA ASN A 225 -21.64 4.71 19.30
C ASN A 225 -20.76 3.53 19.78
N TYR A 226 -19.60 3.32 19.13
CA TYR A 226 -18.65 2.24 19.42
C TYR A 226 -17.24 2.80 19.62
N PRO A 227 -16.99 3.57 20.70
CA PRO A 227 -15.70 4.26 20.90
C PRO A 227 -14.53 3.31 21.09
N GLU A 228 -14.77 2.06 21.50
CA GLU A 228 -13.72 1.05 21.66
C GLU A 228 -13.42 0.25 20.40
N ALA A 229 -14.26 0.34 19.36
CA ALA A 229 -14.04 -0.39 18.13
C ALA A 229 -12.72 0.07 17.45
N PRO A 230 -11.88 -0.87 16.95
CA PRO A 230 -10.60 -0.56 16.31
C PRO A 230 -10.78 -0.14 14.85
N LEU A 231 -11.47 1.00 14.64
CA LEU A 231 -11.87 1.48 13.31
C LEU A 231 -10.72 2.21 12.60
N MET A 232 -10.54 1.90 11.33
CA MET A 232 -9.53 2.45 10.43
C MET A 232 -10.15 3.08 9.18
N LEU A 233 -9.53 4.18 8.70
CA LEU A 233 -9.79 4.79 7.40
C LEU A 233 -8.65 4.49 6.43
N ASP A 234 -8.97 4.04 5.21
CA ASP A 234 -8.06 3.83 4.06
C ASP A 234 -8.42 4.75 2.91
N GLU A 235 -9.50 4.43 2.18
CA GLU A 235 -9.89 5.15 0.97
C GLU A 235 -10.28 6.60 1.25
N SER A 236 -10.69 6.91 2.47
CA SER A 236 -11.00 8.27 2.90
C SER A 236 -9.76 9.16 3.07
N ILE A 237 -8.55 8.57 3.21
CA ILE A 237 -7.32 9.33 3.41
C ILE A 237 -6.66 9.60 2.06
N ILE A 238 -6.86 10.81 1.53
CA ILE A 238 -6.36 11.23 0.21
C ILE A 238 -5.44 12.45 0.35
N ARG A 239 -5.83 13.42 1.19
CA ARG A 239 -5.15 14.70 1.38
C ARG A 239 -4.64 14.82 2.80
N ASP A 240 -3.70 15.72 3.01
CA ASP A 240 -3.13 16.02 4.33
C ASP A 240 -4.21 16.42 5.35
N SER A 241 -5.21 17.21 4.91
CA SER A 241 -6.35 17.60 5.74
C SER A 241 -7.22 16.42 6.21
N ASP A 242 -7.20 15.30 5.49
CA ASP A 242 -7.99 14.12 5.85
C ASP A 242 -7.43 13.43 7.09
N VAL A 243 -6.13 13.58 7.38
CA VAL A 243 -5.51 13.05 8.61
C VAL A 243 -6.08 13.73 9.86
N VAL A 244 -6.23 15.06 9.84
CA VAL A 244 -6.86 15.80 10.93
C VAL A 244 -8.33 15.39 11.05
N ARG A 245 -9.04 15.35 9.92
CA ARG A 245 -10.44 14.96 9.87
C ARG A 245 -10.68 13.53 10.38
N ALA A 246 -9.77 12.60 10.10
CA ALA A 246 -9.82 11.23 10.61
C ALA A 246 -9.80 11.20 12.15
N LYS A 247 -8.94 12.00 12.76
CA LYS A 247 -8.92 12.17 14.22
C LYS A 247 -10.23 12.74 14.73
N ASP A 248 -10.75 13.80 14.08
CA ASP A 248 -11.99 14.48 14.49
C ASP A 248 -13.20 13.54 14.45
N VAL A 249 -13.24 12.59 13.51
CA VAL A 249 -14.31 11.58 13.43
C VAL A 249 -14.05 10.34 14.29
N GLY A 250 -12.99 10.30 15.09
CA GLY A 250 -12.70 9.24 16.05
C GLY A 250 -11.99 8.00 15.50
N ALA A 251 -11.34 8.08 14.35
CA ALA A 251 -10.53 6.98 13.84
C ALA A 251 -9.38 6.65 14.80
N LYS A 252 -9.16 5.36 15.07
CA LYS A 252 -8.00 4.87 15.85
C LYS A 252 -6.80 4.57 14.98
N PHE A 253 -7.06 4.25 13.72
CA PHE A 253 -6.05 3.92 12.72
C PHE A 253 -6.31 4.68 11.43
N ILE A 254 -5.24 4.97 10.71
CA ILE A 254 -5.31 5.37 9.31
C ILE A 254 -4.35 4.53 8.48
N LYS A 255 -4.66 4.38 7.20
CA LYS A 255 -3.77 3.74 6.23
C LYS A 255 -3.16 4.79 5.33
N LEU A 256 -1.83 4.75 5.22
CA LEU A 256 -1.08 5.57 4.28
C LEU A 256 -0.43 4.68 3.22
N LYS A 257 -0.37 5.17 1.99
CA LYS A 257 0.20 4.45 0.83
C LYS A 257 1.17 5.37 0.09
N LEU A 258 2.39 4.90 -0.15
CA LEU A 258 3.43 5.69 -0.82
C LEU A 258 2.94 6.32 -2.13
N MET A 259 2.20 5.56 -2.93
CA MET A 259 1.67 6.00 -4.22
C MET A 259 0.66 7.16 -4.16
N LYS A 260 0.08 7.45 -2.98
CA LYS A 260 -0.91 8.53 -2.82
C LYS A 260 -0.33 9.81 -2.21
N HIS A 261 0.79 9.72 -1.48
CA HIS A 261 1.23 10.77 -0.56
C HIS A 261 2.55 11.43 -0.97
N LYS A 262 2.73 11.68 -2.26
CA LYS A 262 3.84 12.48 -2.81
C LYS A 262 5.24 12.03 -2.33
N GLY A 263 5.50 10.73 -2.44
CA GLY A 263 6.82 10.17 -2.12
C GLY A 263 7.06 9.95 -0.62
N LEU A 264 8.33 9.73 -0.28
CA LEU A 264 8.78 9.43 1.07
C LEU A 264 8.45 10.54 2.06
N ARG A 265 8.86 11.77 1.71
CA ARG A 265 8.72 12.92 2.62
C ARG A 265 7.26 13.14 3.01
N GLY A 266 6.35 13.20 2.02
CA GLY A 266 4.92 13.37 2.28
C GLY A 266 4.35 12.25 3.14
N LEU A 267 4.69 11.00 2.83
CA LEU A 267 4.27 9.84 3.61
C LEU A 267 4.73 9.93 5.09
N ILE A 268 6.00 10.31 5.33
CA ILE A 268 6.56 10.40 6.67
C ILE A 268 5.97 11.57 7.47
N GLU A 269 5.79 12.73 6.84
CA GLU A 269 5.17 13.90 7.47
C GLU A 269 3.74 13.59 7.92
N LEU A 270 2.94 12.97 7.07
CA LEU A 270 1.57 12.54 7.41
C LEU A 270 1.54 11.46 8.50
N GLY A 271 2.46 10.49 8.44
CA GLY A 271 2.56 9.46 9.46
C GLY A 271 2.90 10.04 10.84
N LYS A 272 3.86 10.97 10.91
CA LYS A 272 4.22 11.68 12.14
C LYS A 272 3.04 12.51 12.67
N GLN A 273 2.32 13.19 11.78
CA GLN A 273 1.14 13.96 12.16
C GLN A 273 0.05 13.05 12.76
N ALA A 274 -0.24 11.92 12.14
CA ALA A 274 -1.22 10.97 12.64
C ALA A 274 -0.84 10.42 14.02
N ASN A 275 0.43 10.02 14.19
CA ASN A 275 0.94 9.54 15.49
C ASN A 275 0.86 10.63 16.58
N LYS A 276 1.20 11.89 16.24
CA LYS A 276 1.06 13.03 17.17
C LYS A 276 -0.41 13.27 17.58
N LEU A 277 -1.36 12.98 16.70
CA LEU A 277 -2.79 13.03 16.98
C LEU A 277 -3.30 11.78 17.74
N GLY A 278 -2.42 10.81 18.06
CA GLY A 278 -2.76 9.59 18.80
C GLY A 278 -3.40 8.50 17.95
N MET A 279 -3.29 8.58 16.62
CA MET A 279 -3.70 7.50 15.71
C MET A 279 -2.51 6.62 15.34
N LYS A 280 -2.76 5.33 15.14
CA LYS A 280 -1.77 4.40 14.60
C LYS A 280 -1.81 4.40 13.07
N VAL A 281 -0.65 4.27 12.45
CA VAL A 281 -0.50 4.31 10.99
C VAL A 281 -0.17 2.93 10.45
N ILE A 282 -0.98 2.47 9.49
CA ILE A 282 -0.71 1.24 8.75
C ILE A 282 -0.07 1.61 7.41
N MET A 283 1.07 0.98 7.09
CA MET A 283 1.62 1.01 5.74
C MET A 283 0.78 0.11 4.85
N GLY A 284 -0.04 0.72 4.01
CA GLY A 284 -0.84 0.02 3.02
C GLY A 284 -0.11 -0.09 1.68
N ASN A 285 -0.61 -1.02 0.88
CA ASN A 285 -0.22 -1.20 -0.51
C ASN A 285 -1.49 -1.21 -1.36
N GLY A 286 -1.40 -0.71 -2.59
CA GLY A 286 -2.43 -0.96 -3.59
C GLY A 286 -2.15 -2.30 -4.27
N VAL A 287 -1.60 -2.23 -5.48
CA VAL A 287 -0.94 -3.34 -6.16
C VAL A 287 0.43 -2.81 -6.55
N ALA A 288 1.51 -3.49 -6.16
CA ALA A 288 2.86 -3.08 -6.47
C ALA A 288 3.70 -4.27 -6.90
N SER A 289 4.74 -4.00 -7.68
CA SER A 289 5.72 -5.01 -8.03
C SER A 289 6.76 -5.21 -6.91
N SER A 290 7.79 -6.00 -7.16
CA SER A 290 8.91 -6.15 -6.24
C SER A 290 9.63 -4.82 -5.99
N ILE A 291 9.59 -3.90 -6.96
CA ILE A 291 10.20 -2.56 -6.85
C ILE A 291 9.51 -1.75 -5.75
N GLY A 292 8.21 -1.52 -5.89
CA GLY A 292 7.45 -0.73 -4.92
C GLY A 292 7.43 -1.38 -3.55
N ASN A 293 7.26 -2.71 -3.48
CA ASN A 293 7.25 -3.40 -2.19
C ASN A 293 8.59 -3.32 -1.45
N LEU A 294 9.72 -3.34 -2.15
CA LEU A 294 11.03 -3.19 -1.51
C LEU A 294 11.25 -1.76 -1.01
N ILE A 295 10.79 -0.75 -1.76
CA ILE A 295 10.83 0.65 -1.34
C ILE A 295 9.97 0.84 -0.06
N GLU A 296 8.73 0.36 -0.07
CA GLU A 296 7.84 0.41 1.10
C GLU A 296 8.44 -0.31 2.30
N ALA A 297 9.01 -1.50 2.11
CA ALA A 297 9.65 -2.25 3.19
C ALA A 297 10.85 -1.51 3.78
N SER A 298 11.64 -0.84 2.96
CA SER A 298 12.77 -0.02 3.41
C SER A 298 12.31 1.18 4.22
N ILE A 299 11.26 1.87 3.76
CA ILE A 299 10.65 2.98 4.48
C ILE A 299 10.10 2.51 5.83
N PHE A 300 9.37 1.39 5.84
CA PHE A 300 8.82 0.81 7.07
C PHE A 300 9.91 0.45 8.08
N SER A 301 11.01 -0.13 7.63
CA SER A 301 12.11 -0.55 8.50
C SER A 301 12.92 0.63 9.05
N HIS A 302 12.96 1.75 8.32
CA HIS A 302 13.77 2.91 8.69
C HIS A 302 13.05 3.91 9.62
N TYR A 303 11.71 3.96 9.55
CA TYR A 303 10.92 4.95 10.28
C TYR A 303 9.96 4.29 11.27
N ASP A 304 10.10 4.61 12.55
CA ASP A 304 9.24 4.12 13.65
C ASP A 304 7.92 4.92 13.72
N ILE A 305 7.19 4.92 12.60
CA ILE A 305 5.87 5.56 12.50
C ILE A 305 4.75 4.58 12.17
N PHE A 306 5.09 3.38 11.70
CA PHE A 306 4.14 2.40 11.26
C PHE A 306 3.85 1.36 12.35
N TYR A 307 2.62 0.87 12.35
CA TYR A 307 2.14 -0.08 13.32
C TYR A 307 1.88 -1.47 12.71
N GLY A 308 2.31 -2.51 13.41
CA GLY A 308 1.96 -3.90 13.13
C GLY A 308 2.59 -4.46 11.85
N ALA A 309 1.88 -5.33 11.16
CA ALA A 309 2.36 -5.96 9.93
C ALA A 309 2.04 -5.10 8.68
N SER A 310 2.97 -5.12 7.70
CA SER A 310 2.84 -4.41 6.43
C SER A 310 2.02 -5.19 5.41
N GLU A 311 1.36 -4.47 4.50
CA GLU A 311 0.64 -5.04 3.35
C GLU A 311 1.51 -5.14 2.08
N SER A 312 2.81 -4.83 2.16
CA SER A 312 3.77 -4.82 1.02
C SER A 312 4.10 -6.23 0.53
N ASN A 313 3.11 -6.96 0.03
CA ASN A 313 3.21 -8.37 -0.37
C ASN A 313 2.86 -8.65 -1.84
N GLY A 314 2.69 -7.62 -2.66
CA GLY A 314 2.35 -7.72 -4.08
C GLY A 314 3.33 -8.58 -4.87
N PHE A 315 4.64 -8.45 -4.58
CA PHE A 315 5.70 -9.22 -5.23
C PHE A 315 5.45 -10.74 -5.23
N ASN A 316 4.82 -11.26 -4.18
CA ASN A 316 4.53 -12.69 -4.07
C ASN A 316 3.46 -13.18 -5.05
N ARG A 317 2.65 -12.27 -5.58
CA ARG A 317 1.56 -12.56 -6.53
C ARG A 317 2.03 -12.61 -7.99
N LEU A 318 3.23 -12.09 -8.30
CA LEU A 318 3.73 -11.95 -9.66
C LEU A 318 4.33 -13.25 -10.18
N LYS A 319 4.13 -13.55 -11.48
CA LYS A 319 4.81 -14.65 -12.16
C LYS A 319 6.28 -14.35 -12.43
N VAL A 320 6.63 -13.05 -12.56
CA VAL A 320 7.98 -12.61 -12.91
C VAL A 320 8.46 -11.60 -11.87
N ASN A 321 9.73 -11.69 -11.47
CA ASN A 321 10.35 -10.74 -10.56
C ASN A 321 10.84 -9.49 -11.32
N THR A 322 10.51 -8.31 -10.82
CA THR A 322 10.90 -7.02 -11.40
C THR A 322 12.28 -6.53 -10.93
N LEU A 323 12.90 -7.21 -9.99
CA LEU A 323 14.26 -6.97 -9.53
C LEU A 323 15.17 -8.14 -9.96
N GLN A 324 16.47 -7.88 -10.16
CA GLN A 324 17.47 -8.91 -10.44
C GLN A 324 17.56 -9.93 -9.31
N LYS A 325 17.42 -9.47 -8.07
CA LYS A 325 17.42 -10.30 -6.88
C LYS A 325 16.01 -10.48 -6.33
N ASN A 326 15.68 -11.72 -5.96
CA ASN A 326 14.37 -12.06 -5.44
C ASN A 326 14.20 -11.62 -3.99
N ILE A 327 13.03 -11.04 -3.70
CA ILE A 327 12.48 -10.95 -2.36
C ILE A 327 11.89 -12.32 -2.02
N SER A 328 12.06 -12.79 -0.79
CA SER A 328 11.51 -14.07 -0.33
C SER A 328 10.58 -13.87 0.87
N ILE A 329 9.76 -14.89 1.15
CA ILE A 329 8.94 -14.94 2.36
C ILE A 329 9.41 -16.10 3.22
N LYS A 330 9.69 -15.83 4.50
CA LYS A 330 10.04 -16.86 5.49
C LYS A 330 9.31 -16.57 6.80
N ASN A 331 8.57 -17.56 7.30
CA ASN A 331 7.81 -17.44 8.53
C ASN A 331 6.91 -16.19 8.60
N GLY A 332 6.16 -15.92 7.51
CA GLY A 332 5.26 -14.77 7.41
C GLY A 332 5.95 -13.41 7.29
N ASN A 333 7.27 -13.38 7.13
CA ASN A 333 8.03 -12.15 6.96
C ASN A 333 8.59 -12.04 5.53
N MET A 334 8.57 -10.82 4.98
CA MET A 334 9.41 -10.47 3.83
C MET A 334 10.87 -10.51 4.26
N ILE A 335 11.70 -11.17 3.46
CA ILE A 335 13.15 -11.22 3.65
C ILE A 335 13.82 -10.66 2.41
N TRP A 336 14.57 -9.60 2.61
CA TRP A 336 15.50 -9.04 1.63
C TRP A 336 16.91 -9.09 2.18
N ARG A 337 17.87 -9.45 1.33
CA ARG A 337 19.32 -9.43 1.65
C ARG A 337 20.09 -8.98 0.43
N SER A 338 20.92 -7.96 0.56
CA SER A 338 21.87 -7.50 -0.46
C SER A 338 23.30 -7.79 -0.02
N SER A 339 24.15 -8.14 -0.98
CA SER A 339 25.60 -8.25 -0.74
C SER A 339 26.32 -6.90 -0.82
N LYS A 340 25.68 -5.88 -1.40
CA LYS A 340 26.24 -4.54 -1.58
C LYS A 340 25.63 -3.60 -0.55
N ILE A 341 26.44 -2.73 0.04
CA ILE A 341 26.01 -1.63 0.93
C ILE A 341 25.66 -0.44 0.04
N ASP A 342 24.59 0.29 0.38
CA ASP A 342 24.13 1.53 -0.27
C ASP A 342 23.90 1.42 -1.80
N SER A 343 23.66 0.23 -2.32
CA SER A 343 23.36 0.07 -3.73
C SER A 343 21.87 0.09 -3.99
N THR A 344 21.45 0.95 -4.90
CA THR A 344 20.12 0.87 -5.51
C THR A 344 19.96 -0.54 -6.12
N PRO A 345 18.95 -1.34 -5.69
CA PRO A 345 18.76 -2.69 -6.24
C PRO A 345 18.58 -2.65 -7.74
N GLU A 346 19.16 -3.61 -8.44
CA GLU A 346 19.11 -3.63 -9.89
C GLU A 346 17.73 -4.08 -10.39
N ILE A 347 17.13 -3.26 -11.26
CA ILE A 347 15.88 -3.59 -11.94
C ILE A 347 16.17 -4.73 -12.94
N ASN A 348 15.26 -5.68 -13.04
CA ASN A 348 15.32 -6.72 -14.06
C ASN A 348 14.96 -6.17 -15.44
N THR A 349 15.94 -5.63 -16.14
CA THR A 349 15.74 -4.98 -17.45
C THR A 349 15.19 -5.91 -18.53
N SER A 350 15.29 -7.23 -18.37
CA SER A 350 14.69 -8.17 -19.32
C SER A 350 13.17 -8.20 -19.28
N VAL A 351 12.57 -7.68 -18.19
CA VAL A 351 11.11 -7.60 -18.00
C VAL A 351 10.54 -6.28 -18.52
N PHE A 352 11.35 -5.22 -18.49
CA PHE A 352 10.91 -3.87 -18.81
C PHE A 352 11.32 -3.43 -20.21
N GLN A 353 10.44 -2.70 -20.86
CA GLN A 353 10.69 -1.93 -22.07
C GLN A 353 10.90 -0.46 -21.71
N ILE A 354 11.95 0.19 -22.23
CA ILE A 354 12.09 1.66 -22.16
C ILE A 354 11.14 2.23 -23.20
N ILE A 355 10.12 2.95 -22.71
CA ILE A 355 9.13 3.60 -23.60
C ILE A 355 9.44 5.06 -23.87
N PHE A 356 10.25 5.69 -23.02
CA PHE A 356 10.74 7.05 -23.23
C PHE A 356 12.03 7.28 -22.45
N SER A 357 12.94 8.08 -23.01
CA SER A 357 14.18 8.49 -22.34
C SER A 357 14.54 9.92 -22.77
N LEU A 358 14.95 10.74 -21.80
CA LEU A 358 15.57 12.03 -22.03
C LEU A 358 16.99 11.97 -21.51
N ILE A 359 17.96 11.98 -22.39
CA ILE A 359 19.39 12.10 -22.07
C ILE A 359 19.78 13.55 -22.36
N LYS A 360 20.35 14.23 -21.36
CA LYS A 360 20.96 15.57 -21.55
C LYS A 360 22.37 15.45 -22.07
#